data_9fe77165c397290feeaaaebfd076a54d
#
_entry.id   9fe77165c397290feeaaaebfd076a54d
#
_cell.length_a   1.000
_cell.length_b   1.000
_cell.length_c   1.000
_cell.angle_alpha   90.00
_cell.angle_beta   90.00
_cell.angle_gamma   90.00
#
_symmetry.space_group_name_H-M   'P 1'
#
loop_
_entity.id
_entity.type
_entity.pdbx_description
1 polymer ?
#
loop_
_entity_poly.entity_id
_entity_poly.type
_entity_poly.pdbx_seq_one_letter_code
_entity_poly.pdbx_strand_id
1 'polypeptide(L)'
;MPWIKMRTDLIGDPRVIQLSNLLGIDEVTVIGHLYAFWAWADSHIVADGSSDGHAIGVTPDWLDAHLRCPGFSQAMIDVEWVTFKTGGGITIPDFDVHMSESAKTRGLASERKRRQRAGVTQVSRKSCDKSVTREEKRREDNIKPPYN
;
A
#
# COMPACT_ATOMS: atom_id res chain seq x y z
N MET A 1 6.05 -19.67 -8.38
CA MET A 1 6.35 -18.54 -9.28
C MET A 1 5.28 -17.47 -9.11
N PRO A 2 5.61 -16.20 -8.89
CA PRO A 2 4.62 -15.13 -8.89
C PRO A 2 4.07 -14.93 -10.29
N TRP A 3 2.76 -14.72 -10.41
CA TRP A 3 2.07 -14.41 -11.65
C TRP A 3 1.04 -13.32 -11.39
N ILE A 4 0.75 -12.52 -12.39
CA ILE A 4 -0.26 -11.47 -12.34
C ILE A 4 -1.43 -11.81 -13.24
N LYS A 5 -2.62 -11.35 -12.87
CA LYS A 5 -3.81 -11.44 -13.72
C LYS A 5 -3.80 -10.30 -14.72
N MET A 6 -3.98 -10.61 -15.99
CA MET A 6 -4.26 -9.62 -17.02
C MET A 6 -5.51 -10.03 -17.78
N ARG A 7 -6.31 -9.04 -18.16
CA ARG A 7 -7.47 -9.25 -19.01
C ARG A 7 -7.00 -9.62 -20.41
N THR A 8 -7.64 -10.61 -21.03
CA THR A 8 -7.31 -11.05 -22.38
C THR A 8 -7.86 -10.14 -23.48
N ASP A 9 -8.82 -9.26 -23.12
CA ASP A 9 -9.51 -8.33 -24.00
C ASP A 9 -8.93 -6.90 -23.95
N LEU A 10 -7.70 -6.72 -23.44
CA LEU A 10 -7.02 -5.42 -23.41
C LEU A 10 -6.75 -4.86 -24.80
N ILE A 11 -6.43 -5.73 -25.77
CA ILE A 11 -6.30 -5.31 -27.17
C ILE A 11 -7.69 -4.93 -27.66
N GLY A 12 -7.83 -3.68 -28.12
CA GLY A 12 -9.12 -3.12 -28.52
C GLY A 12 -9.98 -2.58 -27.38
N ASP A 13 -9.49 -2.61 -26.13
CA ASP A 13 -10.13 -1.88 -25.02
C ASP A 13 -10.10 -0.37 -25.32
N PRO A 14 -11.23 0.35 -25.22
CA PRO A 14 -11.30 1.79 -25.52
C PRO A 14 -10.28 2.63 -24.72
N ARG A 15 -9.97 2.25 -23.50
CA ARG A 15 -8.99 2.94 -22.66
C ARG A 15 -7.55 2.70 -23.13
N VAL A 16 -7.25 1.49 -23.60
CA VAL A 16 -5.94 1.16 -24.21
C VAL A 16 -5.75 1.93 -25.52
N ILE A 17 -6.79 2.01 -26.36
CA ILE A 17 -6.79 2.84 -27.57
C ILE A 17 -6.57 4.31 -27.23
N GLN A 18 -7.21 4.81 -26.18
CA GLN A 18 -7.02 6.18 -25.72
C GLN A 18 -5.59 6.43 -25.21
N LEU A 19 -5.02 5.49 -24.44
CA LEU A 19 -3.62 5.56 -24.01
C LEU A 19 -2.65 5.58 -25.20
N SER A 20 -2.87 4.71 -26.19
CA SER A 20 -2.11 4.66 -27.44
C SER A 20 -2.09 6.02 -28.14
N ASN A 21 -3.25 6.65 -28.27
CA ASN A 21 -3.40 7.97 -28.89
C ASN A 21 -2.72 9.07 -28.08
N LEU A 22 -2.89 9.09 -26.75
CA LEU A 22 -2.28 10.11 -25.87
C LEU A 22 -0.76 10.02 -25.84
N LEU A 23 -0.21 8.81 -25.89
CA LEU A 23 1.22 8.54 -25.81
C LEU A 23 1.91 8.51 -27.18
N GLY A 24 1.16 8.39 -28.27
CA GLY A 24 1.71 8.27 -29.62
C GLY A 24 2.47 6.96 -29.87
N ILE A 25 2.09 5.88 -29.18
CA ILE A 25 2.66 4.53 -29.30
C ILE A 25 1.56 3.53 -29.63
N ASP A 26 1.91 2.36 -30.15
CA ASP A 26 0.94 1.32 -30.50
C ASP A 26 0.36 0.61 -29.26
N GLU A 27 -0.81 0.01 -29.41
CA GLU A 27 -1.55 -0.66 -28.31
C GLU A 27 -0.76 -1.79 -27.68
N VAL A 28 0.03 -2.53 -28.46
CA VAL A 28 0.84 -3.65 -27.94
C VAL A 28 1.94 -3.13 -27.01
N THR A 29 2.55 -2.00 -27.38
CA THR A 29 3.53 -1.31 -26.54
C THR A 29 2.88 -0.77 -25.26
N VAL A 30 1.68 -0.17 -25.35
CA VAL A 30 0.89 0.25 -24.17
C VAL A 30 0.65 -0.94 -23.25
N ILE A 31 0.23 -2.09 -23.77
CA ILE A 31 -0.01 -3.31 -22.97
C ILE A 31 1.29 -3.80 -22.30
N GLY A 32 2.43 -3.66 -22.97
CA GLY A 32 3.73 -3.96 -22.38
C GLY A 32 4.04 -3.07 -21.16
N HIS A 33 3.76 -1.77 -21.23
CA HIS A 33 3.90 -0.84 -20.10
C HIS A 33 2.88 -1.14 -19.00
N LEU A 34 1.65 -1.47 -19.34
CA LEU A 34 0.62 -1.90 -18.39
C LEU A 34 1.03 -3.18 -17.67
N TYR A 35 1.63 -4.15 -18.35
CA TYR A 35 2.18 -5.34 -17.72
C TYR A 35 3.25 -4.98 -16.68
N ALA A 36 4.20 -4.11 -17.03
CA ALA A 36 5.25 -3.67 -16.10
C ALA A 36 4.66 -2.94 -14.88
N PHE A 37 3.66 -2.08 -15.12
CA PHE A 37 2.92 -1.38 -14.07
C PHE A 37 2.22 -2.37 -13.12
N TRP A 38 1.45 -3.32 -13.66
CA TRP A 38 0.73 -4.30 -12.84
C TRP A 38 1.66 -5.24 -12.09
N ALA A 39 2.79 -5.65 -12.68
CA ALA A 39 3.79 -6.47 -12.00
C ALA A 39 4.40 -5.75 -10.80
N TRP A 40 4.68 -4.45 -10.95
CA TRP A 40 5.11 -3.61 -9.85
C TRP A 40 4.00 -3.43 -8.80
N ALA A 41 2.79 -3.10 -9.24
CA ALA A 41 1.64 -2.86 -8.36
C ALA A 41 1.30 -4.10 -7.53
N ASP A 42 1.27 -5.30 -8.12
CA ASP A 42 1.01 -6.56 -7.43
C ASP A 42 2.02 -6.82 -6.29
N SER A 43 3.26 -6.32 -6.43
CA SER A 43 4.33 -6.53 -5.45
C SER A 43 4.38 -5.47 -4.35
N HIS A 44 3.95 -4.24 -4.61
CA HIS A 44 4.21 -3.08 -3.76
C HIS A 44 2.94 -2.41 -3.22
N ILE A 45 1.81 -2.58 -3.89
CA ILE A 45 0.55 -1.99 -3.46
C ILE A 45 -0.06 -2.82 -2.33
N VAL A 46 -0.55 -2.12 -1.33
CA VAL A 46 -1.23 -2.71 -0.17
C VAL A 46 -2.71 -2.38 -0.28
N ALA A 47 -3.55 -3.43 -0.25
CA ALA A 47 -4.96 -3.27 0.00
C ALA A 47 -5.17 -3.16 1.52
N ASP A 48 -5.78 -2.09 1.96
CA ASP A 48 -6.03 -1.79 3.38
C ASP A 48 -7.42 -2.22 3.87
N GLY A 49 -8.07 -3.09 3.12
CA GLY A 49 -9.45 -3.54 3.37
C GLY A 49 -10.50 -2.74 2.59
N SER A 50 -10.08 -1.74 1.82
CA SER A 50 -10.89 -1.14 0.76
C SER A 50 -10.71 -1.91 -0.55
N SER A 51 -11.58 -1.68 -1.54
CA SER A 51 -11.37 -2.23 -2.89
C SER A 51 -10.18 -1.61 -3.61
N ASP A 52 -9.72 -0.43 -3.15
CA ASP A 52 -8.66 0.33 -3.78
C ASP A 52 -7.27 -0.06 -3.28
N GLY A 53 -6.29 0.00 -4.16
CA GLY A 53 -4.89 -0.20 -3.82
C GLY A 53 -4.17 1.13 -3.59
N HIS A 54 -3.28 1.16 -2.59
CA HIS A 54 -2.52 2.36 -2.24
C HIS A 54 -1.02 2.08 -2.11
N ALA A 55 -0.21 3.02 -2.60
CA ALA A 55 1.22 3.07 -2.31
C ALA A 55 1.64 4.50 -1.98
N ILE A 56 2.44 4.67 -0.92
CA ILE A 56 2.95 5.96 -0.46
C ILE A 56 4.28 6.27 -1.15
N GLY A 57 4.54 7.56 -1.42
CA GLY A 57 5.82 8.02 -1.96
C GLY A 57 5.99 7.83 -3.47
N VAL A 58 4.98 7.33 -4.16
CA VAL A 58 4.98 7.21 -5.62
C VAL A 58 4.51 8.52 -6.24
N THR A 59 5.33 9.08 -7.12
CA THR A 59 5.01 10.29 -7.89
C THR A 59 4.83 9.94 -9.37
N PRO A 60 4.12 10.77 -10.15
CA PRO A 60 4.03 10.60 -11.60
C PRO A 60 5.39 10.47 -12.28
N ASP A 61 6.33 11.35 -11.96
CA ASP A 61 7.69 11.34 -12.54
C ASP A 61 8.45 10.04 -12.22
N TRP A 62 8.31 9.54 -10.99
CA TRP A 62 8.90 8.26 -10.61
C TRP A 62 8.31 7.11 -11.42
N LEU A 63 6.98 7.10 -11.60
CA LEU A 63 6.30 6.04 -12.34
C LEU A 63 6.68 6.06 -13.82
N ASP A 64 6.74 7.24 -14.44
CA ASP A 64 7.16 7.41 -15.82
C ASP A 64 8.60 6.91 -16.04
N ALA A 65 9.50 7.25 -15.12
CA ALA A 65 10.88 6.78 -15.16
C ALA A 65 10.98 5.25 -14.97
N HIS A 66 10.20 4.70 -14.05
CA HIS A 66 10.15 3.25 -13.80
C HIS A 66 9.66 2.47 -15.02
N LEU A 67 8.63 2.96 -15.66
CA LEU A 67 8.04 2.35 -16.86
C LEU A 67 8.80 2.73 -18.15
N ARG A 68 9.77 3.65 -18.05
CA ARG A 68 10.51 4.19 -19.21
C ARG A 68 9.60 4.74 -20.30
N CYS A 69 8.51 5.38 -19.90
CA CYS A 69 7.51 5.96 -20.79
C CYS A 69 7.05 7.31 -20.25
N PRO A 70 7.69 8.43 -20.71
CA PRO A 70 7.32 9.77 -20.30
C PRO A 70 5.85 10.07 -20.62
N GLY A 71 5.11 10.65 -19.67
CA GLY A 71 3.71 10.97 -19.82
C GLY A 71 2.74 9.82 -19.58
N PHE A 72 3.24 8.61 -19.30
CA PHE A 72 2.39 7.44 -19.04
C PHE A 72 1.49 7.64 -17.82
N SER A 73 2.01 8.22 -16.76
CA SER A 73 1.25 8.51 -15.54
C SER A 73 0.09 9.47 -15.80
N GLN A 74 0.32 10.52 -16.58
CA GLN A 74 -0.74 11.46 -16.92
C GLN A 74 -1.81 10.80 -17.79
N ALA A 75 -1.40 10.02 -18.78
CA ALA A 75 -2.33 9.27 -19.62
C ALA A 75 -3.17 8.28 -18.80
N MET A 76 -2.58 7.62 -17.78
CA MET A 76 -3.29 6.73 -16.86
C MET A 76 -4.30 7.49 -15.98
N ILE A 77 -4.01 8.73 -15.59
CA ILE A 77 -4.95 9.61 -14.89
C ILE A 77 -6.12 9.96 -15.81
N ASP A 78 -5.84 10.33 -17.06
CA ASP A 78 -6.82 10.77 -18.03
C ASP A 78 -7.84 9.65 -18.38
N VAL A 79 -7.44 8.39 -18.29
CA VAL A 79 -8.32 7.22 -18.46
C VAL A 79 -8.88 6.68 -17.12
N GLU A 80 -8.67 7.40 -16.02
CA GLU A 80 -9.19 7.08 -14.68
C GLU A 80 -8.74 5.72 -14.12
N TRP A 81 -7.55 5.25 -14.53
CA TRP A 81 -6.98 4.01 -13.99
C TRP A 81 -6.16 4.21 -12.75
N VAL A 82 -5.64 5.41 -12.53
CA VAL A 82 -4.93 5.78 -11.31
C VAL A 82 -5.24 7.21 -10.90
N THR A 83 -5.05 7.50 -9.63
CA THR A 83 -5.01 8.87 -9.11
C THR A 83 -3.78 9.06 -8.24
N PHE A 84 -3.27 10.30 -8.18
CA PHE A 84 -2.15 10.65 -7.31
C PHE A 84 -2.59 11.63 -6.24
N LYS A 85 -2.08 11.45 -5.02
CA LYS A 85 -2.35 12.34 -3.89
C LYS A 85 -1.31 13.45 -3.82
N THR A 86 -1.73 14.64 -3.43
CA THR A 86 -0.81 15.75 -3.12
C THR A 86 0.14 15.31 -1.99
N GLY A 87 1.44 15.43 -2.21
CA GLY A 87 2.45 14.96 -1.25
C GLY A 87 3.02 13.56 -1.54
N GLY A 88 2.63 12.94 -2.64
CA GLY A 88 3.13 11.64 -3.09
C GLY A 88 2.28 10.47 -2.61
N GLY A 89 1.87 9.69 -3.54
CA GLY A 89 1.09 8.46 -3.35
C GLY A 89 0.19 8.19 -4.53
N ILE A 90 0.09 6.93 -4.91
CA ILE A 90 -0.78 6.45 -5.97
C ILE A 90 -1.96 5.69 -5.37
N THR A 91 -3.13 5.87 -5.96
CA THR A 91 -4.33 5.07 -5.69
C THR A 91 -4.79 4.43 -6.98
N ILE A 92 -5.05 3.14 -6.94
CA ILE A 92 -5.59 2.35 -8.05
C ILE A 92 -6.99 1.91 -7.66
N PRO A 93 -8.04 2.44 -8.32
CA PRO A 93 -9.43 2.03 -8.06
C PRO A 93 -9.63 0.53 -8.36
N ASP A 94 -10.51 -0.10 -7.59
CA ASP A 94 -10.90 -1.51 -7.76
C ASP A 94 -9.72 -2.51 -7.87
N PHE A 95 -8.63 -2.21 -7.18
CA PHE A 95 -7.40 -3.00 -7.23
C PHE A 95 -7.59 -4.44 -6.80
N ASP A 96 -8.51 -4.72 -5.88
CA ASP A 96 -8.81 -6.05 -5.38
C ASP A 96 -9.29 -7.02 -6.47
N VAL A 97 -9.97 -6.50 -7.51
CA VAL A 97 -10.41 -7.27 -8.68
C VAL A 97 -9.20 -7.77 -9.49
N HIS A 98 -8.12 -6.99 -9.49
CA HIS A 98 -6.93 -7.24 -10.28
C HIS A 98 -5.79 -7.92 -9.50
N MET A 99 -5.92 -8.02 -8.17
CA MET A 99 -4.90 -8.64 -7.33
C MET A 99 -4.73 -10.13 -7.60
N SER A 100 -3.48 -10.58 -7.59
CA SER A 100 -3.17 -12.01 -7.53
C SER A 100 -3.50 -12.58 -6.14
N GLU A 101 -3.71 -13.90 -6.05
CA GLU A 101 -3.91 -14.58 -4.75
C GLU A 101 -2.69 -14.39 -3.83
N SER A 102 -1.49 -14.31 -4.38
CA SER A 102 -0.28 -14.02 -3.61
C SER A 102 -0.27 -12.61 -3.03
N ALA A 103 -0.76 -11.61 -3.77
CA ALA A 103 -0.90 -10.24 -3.27
C ALA A 103 -1.95 -10.15 -2.15
N LYS A 104 -3.10 -10.81 -2.31
CA LYS A 104 -4.12 -10.92 -1.26
C LYS A 104 -3.57 -11.55 0.02
N THR A 105 -2.85 -12.65 -0.11
CA THR A 105 -2.22 -13.33 1.03
C THR A 105 -1.20 -12.44 1.74
N ARG A 106 -0.35 -11.70 0.99
CA ARG A 106 0.60 -10.73 1.56
C ARG A 106 -0.11 -9.59 2.29
N GLY A 107 -1.19 -9.06 1.71
CA GLY A 107 -2.02 -8.01 2.34
C GLY A 107 -2.58 -8.47 3.69
N LEU A 108 -3.20 -9.64 3.73
CA LEU A 108 -3.75 -10.23 4.96
C LEU A 108 -2.67 -10.51 6.01
N ALA A 109 -1.49 -11.00 5.60
CA ALA A 109 -0.37 -11.25 6.51
C ALA A 109 0.18 -9.95 7.09
N SER A 110 0.30 -8.90 6.28
CA SER A 110 0.74 -7.56 6.71
C SER A 110 -0.22 -6.95 7.72
N GLU A 111 -1.53 -7.04 7.48
CA GLU A 111 -2.55 -6.54 8.39
C GLU A 111 -2.56 -7.29 9.72
N ARG A 112 -2.44 -8.63 9.69
CA ARG A 112 -2.31 -9.45 10.91
C ARG A 112 -1.11 -9.02 11.74
N LYS A 113 0.05 -8.79 11.10
CA LYS A 113 1.28 -8.35 11.76
C LYS A 113 1.14 -6.95 12.36
N ARG A 114 0.44 -6.03 11.67
CA ARG A 114 0.12 -4.68 12.18
C ARG A 114 -0.75 -4.74 13.43
N ARG A 115 -1.83 -5.55 13.41
CA ARG A 115 -2.72 -5.75 14.56
C ARG A 115 -1.99 -6.36 15.75
N GLN A 116 -1.13 -7.33 15.51
CA GLN A 116 -0.32 -7.96 16.57
C GLN A 116 0.65 -6.97 17.23
N ARG A 117 1.33 -6.11 16.44
CA ARG A 117 2.23 -5.06 16.97
C ARG A 117 1.44 -4.03 17.79
N ALA A 118 0.28 -3.59 17.34
CA ALA A 118 -0.58 -2.67 18.08
C ALA A 118 -1.04 -3.28 19.41
N GLY A 119 -1.38 -4.57 19.45
CA GLY A 119 -1.74 -5.28 20.68
C GLY A 119 -0.58 -5.38 21.67
N VAL A 120 0.63 -5.68 21.21
CA VAL A 120 1.83 -5.74 22.06
C VAL A 120 2.15 -4.38 22.67
N THR A 121 2.01 -3.29 21.91
CA THR A 121 2.26 -1.92 22.44
C THR A 121 1.29 -1.54 23.56
N GLN A 122 0.02 -1.97 23.49
CA GLN A 122 -0.95 -1.74 24.57
C GLN A 122 -0.64 -2.56 25.83
N VAL A 123 -0.20 -3.79 25.68
CA VAL A 123 0.18 -4.64 26.82
C VAL A 123 1.43 -4.10 27.53
N SER A 124 2.45 -3.65 26.76
CA SER A 124 3.64 -3.03 27.34
C SER A 124 3.35 -1.73 28.12
N ARG A 125 2.45 -0.88 27.62
CA ARG A 125 2.03 0.33 28.33
C ARG A 125 1.31 0.01 29.65
N LYS A 126 0.40 -0.96 29.65
CA LYS A 126 -0.30 -1.40 30.89
C LYS A 126 0.65 -2.05 31.91
N SER A 127 1.71 -2.70 31.47
CA SER A 127 2.72 -3.31 32.34
C SER A 127 3.63 -2.23 32.96
N CYS A 128 3.95 -1.17 32.22
CA CYS A 128 4.75 -0.06 32.73
C CYS A 128 4.02 0.74 33.83
N ASP A 129 2.72 1.01 33.62
CA ASP A 129 1.89 1.71 34.61
C ASP A 129 1.75 0.93 35.93
N LYS A 130 1.67 -0.42 35.85
CA LYS A 130 1.60 -1.27 37.04
C LYS A 130 2.92 -1.33 37.84
N SER A 131 4.07 -1.20 37.19
CA SER A 131 5.37 -1.20 37.85
C SER A 131 5.65 0.10 38.61
N VAL A 132 5.23 1.25 38.05
CA VAL A 132 5.36 2.57 38.70
C VAL A 132 4.54 2.62 39.98
N THR A 133 3.29 2.15 39.96
CA THR A 133 2.41 2.13 41.16
C THR A 133 2.95 1.22 42.26
N ARG A 134 3.70 0.16 41.93
CA ARG A 134 4.26 -0.75 42.93
C ARG A 134 5.52 -0.24 43.59
N GLU A 135 6.31 0.58 42.92
CA GLU A 135 7.45 1.27 43.53
C GLU A 135 7.05 2.46 44.43
N GLU A 136 6.04 3.20 44.05
CA GLU A 136 5.47 4.26 44.86
C GLU A 136 4.96 3.73 46.21
N LYS A 137 4.22 2.61 46.17
CA LYS A 137 3.70 1.97 47.37
C LYS A 137 4.80 1.41 48.31
N ARG A 138 5.94 0.99 47.76
CA ARG A 138 7.12 0.59 48.58
C ARG A 138 7.84 1.76 49.23
N ARG A 139 7.78 2.96 48.68
CA ARG A 139 8.37 4.17 49.29
C ARG A 139 7.54 4.69 50.45
N GLU A 140 6.22 4.56 50.39
CA GLU A 140 5.32 4.96 51.48
C GLU A 140 5.44 4.05 52.71
N ASP A 141 5.63 2.76 52.55
CA ASP A 141 5.80 1.79 53.64
C ASP A 141 7.16 1.94 54.41
N ASN A 142 8.12 2.67 53.83
CA ASN A 142 9.45 2.83 54.43
C ASN A 142 9.63 4.16 55.21
N ILE A 143 8.56 4.97 55.36
CA ILE A 143 8.58 6.26 56.07
C ILE A 143 7.78 6.17 57.39
N LYS A 144 7.86 5.07 58.13
CA LYS A 144 7.37 5.01 59.50
C LYS A 144 8.51 5.33 60.48
N PRO A 145 8.41 6.38 61.28
CA PRO A 145 9.45 6.72 62.29
C PRO A 145 9.44 5.68 63.41
N PRO A 146 10.60 5.46 64.03
CA PRO A 146 10.69 4.56 65.17
C PRO A 146 10.01 5.16 66.38
N TYR A 147 9.25 4.34 67.04
CA TYR A 147 8.58 4.70 68.30
C TYR A 147 9.59 4.93 69.41
N ASN A 148 9.31 5.95 70.26
CA ASN A 148 9.82 6.14 71.60
C ASN A 148 9.36 5.02 72.54
#